data_62194430b0b22d972c8f4558f8670544
#
_entry.id   62194430b0b22d972c8f4558f8670544
#
_cell.length_a   1.000
_cell.length_b   1.000
_cell.length_c   1.000
_cell.angle_alpha   90.00
_cell.angle_beta   90.00
_cell.angle_gamma   90.00
#
_symmetry.space_group_name_H-M   'P 1'
#
loop_
_entity.id
_entity.type
_entity.pdbx_description
1 polymer ?
#
loop_
_entity_poly.entity_id
_entity_poly.type
_entity_poly.pdbx_seq_one_letter_code
_entity_poly.pdbx_strand_id
1 'polypeptide(L)'
;MRILLVADGRSPTARRWIAGLVALEYEVHLVSTFPCEPVPGLTGQDLIAAAFSRFAAQRKESGPARVRGGDARLLLALIKRFRSVFMTGRYWAGPLSVRLEHGHFARIAAAVKPDLVHALRIPFEGMLASSLPANLPLAVSIWGNDLILHARGSPLMRAATTAALRRANGLLADTQRDLDLAPSFGFDPNRPRLVVPGSGGLDLAEINQPVRGAYAVFSHGLPAGVPLVINPRGFRPGSLRSDVFFRAIPLVLQRVPQAVFVCPTMAGQPEAEHWVNQLGIGAHVRLLPVLSQPHLWDLFQRSQVFVSPSIFDGTPNSLLEAMACGCFPVAGDIPSMREWILPGKNGLLAQADDPQSLADTIASALENTDLRRSAAEWNQRMVRERADISQVRPRVAEFYARMLK
;
A
#
# COMPACT_ATOMS: atom_id res chain seq x y z
N MET A 1 -26.76 0.76 8.70
CA MET A 1 -25.71 1.10 9.67
C MET A 1 -24.96 2.30 9.15
N ARG A 2 -24.77 3.31 10.00
CA ARG A 2 -24.02 4.52 9.66
C ARG A 2 -22.60 4.46 10.20
N ILE A 3 -21.63 4.59 9.30
CA ILE A 3 -20.20 4.50 9.62
C ILE A 3 -19.55 5.87 9.43
N LEU A 4 -18.87 6.38 10.47
CA LEU A 4 -17.95 7.50 10.36
C LEU A 4 -16.56 6.97 10.05
N LEU A 5 -16.13 7.13 8.80
CA LEU A 5 -14.83 6.66 8.33
C LEU A 5 -13.79 7.77 8.44
N VAL A 6 -12.66 7.50 9.08
CA VAL A 6 -11.52 8.44 9.19
C VAL A 6 -10.37 7.93 8.33
N ALA A 7 -10.02 8.64 7.27
CA ALA A 7 -9.03 8.17 6.29
C ALA A 7 -8.40 9.32 5.47
N ASP A 8 -7.30 9.04 4.77
CA ASP A 8 -6.83 9.89 3.67
C ASP A 8 -7.70 9.63 2.41
N GLY A 9 -8.65 10.52 2.11
CA GLY A 9 -9.57 10.39 0.97
C GLY A 9 -8.92 10.40 -0.41
N ARG A 10 -7.62 10.72 -0.51
CA ARG A 10 -6.83 10.61 -1.76
C ARG A 10 -6.33 9.20 -2.01
N SER A 11 -6.24 8.38 -0.94
CA SER A 11 -5.65 7.06 -0.99
C SER A 11 -6.50 6.10 -1.83
N PRO A 12 -5.95 5.46 -2.87
CA PRO A 12 -6.67 4.41 -3.61
C PRO A 12 -7.17 3.29 -2.68
N THR A 13 -6.41 2.97 -1.63
CA THR A 13 -6.79 1.98 -0.61
C THR A 13 -8.04 2.42 0.16
N ALA A 14 -8.09 3.68 0.62
CA ALA A 14 -9.26 4.21 1.30
C ALA A 14 -10.49 4.26 0.37
N ARG A 15 -10.31 4.68 -0.87
CA ARG A 15 -11.39 4.73 -1.87
C ARG A 15 -11.97 3.35 -2.18
N ARG A 16 -11.13 2.31 -2.29
CA ARG A 16 -11.59 0.91 -2.45
C ARG A 16 -12.36 0.45 -1.22
N TRP A 17 -11.87 0.77 -0.03
CA TRP A 17 -12.57 0.44 1.21
C TRP A 17 -13.96 1.08 1.26
N ILE A 18 -14.06 2.38 0.94
CA ILE A 18 -15.33 3.10 0.85
C ILE A 18 -16.28 2.42 -0.14
N ALA A 19 -15.80 2.12 -1.35
CA ALA A 19 -16.61 1.43 -2.35
C ALA A 19 -17.12 0.06 -1.85
N GLY A 20 -16.30 -0.66 -1.08
CA GLY A 20 -16.69 -1.91 -0.42
C GLY A 20 -17.80 -1.73 0.60
N LEU A 21 -17.74 -0.67 1.43
CA LEU A 21 -18.77 -0.37 2.43
C LEU A 21 -20.07 0.09 1.78
N VAL A 22 -20.00 0.92 0.75
CA VAL A 22 -21.17 1.37 -0.03
C VAL A 22 -21.85 0.17 -0.71
N ALA A 23 -21.07 -0.79 -1.24
CA ALA A 23 -21.61 -2.02 -1.82
C ALA A 23 -22.27 -2.95 -0.78
N LEU A 24 -21.99 -2.77 0.51
CA LEU A 24 -22.66 -3.41 1.64
C LEU A 24 -23.87 -2.60 2.15
N GLU A 25 -24.28 -1.57 1.40
CA GLU A 25 -25.42 -0.69 1.72
C GLU A 25 -25.28 0.05 3.06
N TYR A 26 -24.04 0.34 3.47
CA TYR A 26 -23.80 1.17 4.65
C TYR A 26 -23.84 2.66 4.31
N GLU A 27 -24.40 3.47 5.20
CA GLU A 27 -24.30 4.92 5.16
C GLU A 27 -22.88 5.34 5.60
N VAL A 28 -22.07 5.80 4.67
CA VAL A 28 -20.66 6.14 4.95
C VAL A 28 -20.47 7.65 4.92
N HIS A 29 -20.01 8.22 6.03
CA HIS A 29 -19.56 9.59 6.12
C HIS A 29 -18.04 9.63 6.29
N LEU A 30 -17.31 10.33 5.40
CA LEU A 30 -15.86 10.40 5.42
C LEU A 30 -15.38 11.64 6.17
N VAL A 31 -14.50 11.47 7.15
CA VAL A 31 -13.61 12.52 7.63
C VAL A 31 -12.24 12.32 7.01
N SER A 32 -11.93 13.12 5.99
CA SER A 32 -10.64 13.03 5.32
C SER A 32 -9.56 13.77 6.11
N THR A 33 -8.39 13.13 6.31
CA THR A 33 -7.22 13.76 6.93
C THR A 33 -6.39 14.58 5.95
N PHE A 34 -6.73 14.53 4.66
CA PHE A 34 -6.14 15.32 3.58
C PHE A 34 -7.23 15.92 2.70
N PRO A 35 -7.04 17.15 2.16
CA PRO A 35 -7.91 17.66 1.12
C PRO A 35 -7.98 16.69 -0.06
N CYS A 36 -9.18 16.35 -0.49
CA CYS A 36 -9.43 15.47 -1.62
C CYS A 36 -10.72 15.86 -2.34
N GLU A 37 -10.84 15.45 -3.58
CA GLU A 37 -12.09 15.57 -4.34
C GLU A 37 -13.21 14.72 -3.69
N PRO A 38 -14.47 15.07 -3.92
CA PRO A 38 -15.61 14.29 -3.45
C PRO A 38 -15.47 12.82 -3.83
N VAL A 39 -15.71 11.93 -2.87
CA VAL A 39 -15.66 10.49 -3.08
C VAL A 39 -17.08 9.99 -3.35
N PRO A 40 -17.32 9.27 -4.46
CA PRO A 40 -18.66 8.78 -4.81
C PRO A 40 -19.25 7.83 -3.75
N GLY A 41 -20.57 7.89 -3.59
CA GLY A 41 -21.33 6.99 -2.71
C GLY A 41 -21.34 7.35 -1.23
N LEU A 42 -20.70 8.45 -0.82
CA LEU A 42 -20.73 8.92 0.56
C LEU A 42 -22.04 9.68 0.89
N THR A 43 -22.49 9.57 2.13
CA THR A 43 -23.58 10.40 2.65
C THR A 43 -23.13 11.80 3.05
N GLY A 44 -21.83 11.99 3.27
CA GLY A 44 -21.20 13.27 3.55
C GLY A 44 -19.68 13.15 3.65
N GLN A 45 -18.99 14.31 3.56
CA GLN A 45 -17.54 14.37 3.61
C GLN A 45 -17.09 15.65 4.30
N ASP A 46 -16.25 15.51 5.33
CA ASP A 46 -15.58 16.59 6.03
C ASP A 46 -14.06 16.50 5.91
N LEU A 47 -13.38 17.62 6.16
CA LEU A 47 -11.92 17.71 6.17
C LEU A 47 -11.39 18.07 7.56
N ILE A 48 -10.55 17.22 8.13
CA ILE A 48 -9.72 17.54 9.28
C ILE A 48 -8.25 17.34 8.88
N ALA A 49 -7.60 18.43 8.53
CA ALA A 49 -6.21 18.37 8.09
C ALA A 49 -5.27 18.10 9.27
N ALA A 50 -4.93 16.83 9.49
CA ALA A 50 -4.03 16.39 10.56
C ALA A 50 -2.57 16.37 10.11
N ALA A 51 -1.64 16.48 11.05
CA ALA A 51 -0.20 16.27 10.86
C ALA A 51 0.39 17.05 9.65
N PHE A 52 0.05 18.33 9.55
CA PHE A 52 0.51 19.24 8.51
C PHE A 52 0.05 18.92 7.08
N SER A 53 -1.01 18.13 6.93
CA SER A 53 -1.52 17.74 5.61
C SER A 53 -2.03 18.90 4.76
N ARG A 54 -2.40 20.05 5.35
CA ARG A 54 -2.76 21.28 4.64
C ARG A 54 -1.65 21.74 3.69
N PHE A 55 -0.40 21.65 4.11
CA PHE A 55 0.75 22.03 3.27
C PHE A 55 1.03 21.05 2.13
N ALA A 56 0.57 19.82 2.22
CA ALA A 56 0.71 18.82 1.16
C ALA A 56 -0.34 19.00 0.05
N ALA A 57 -1.46 19.65 0.31
CA ALA A 57 -2.57 19.84 -0.62
C ALA A 57 -2.32 20.95 -1.62
N GLN A 58 -1.75 22.07 -1.22
CA GLN A 58 -1.43 23.21 -2.10
C GLN A 58 -0.52 22.84 -3.29
N ARG A 59 0.06 21.64 -3.26
CA ARG A 59 1.00 21.13 -4.26
C ARG A 59 0.34 20.43 -5.45
N LYS A 60 -0.96 20.09 -5.40
CA LYS A 60 -1.69 19.36 -6.47
C LYS A 60 -2.59 20.26 -7.33
N GLU A 61 -3.00 21.40 -6.82
CA GLU A 61 -3.84 22.36 -7.55
C GLU A 61 -3.07 23.17 -8.60
N SER A 62 -1.74 23.27 -8.47
CA SER A 62 -0.89 23.68 -9.57
C SER A 62 -0.68 22.43 -10.46
N GLY A 63 -1.50 22.27 -11.50
CA GLY A 63 -1.26 21.39 -12.65
C GLY A 63 0.15 21.56 -13.20
N PRO A 64 0.57 20.97 -14.33
CA PRO A 64 1.91 21.15 -14.89
C PRO A 64 2.10 22.61 -15.34
N ALA A 65 1.85 23.53 -14.45
CA ALA A 65 2.22 24.92 -14.58
C ALA A 65 3.74 24.92 -14.64
N ARG A 66 4.26 25.34 -15.77
CA ARG A 66 5.64 25.77 -15.96
C ARG A 66 6.04 26.60 -14.74
N VAL A 67 6.65 25.94 -13.74
CA VAL A 67 7.32 26.62 -12.64
C VAL A 67 8.54 27.30 -13.27
N ARG A 68 8.33 28.52 -13.77
CA ARG A 68 9.37 29.49 -14.08
C ARG A 68 9.85 30.05 -12.75
N GLY A 69 10.98 29.52 -12.25
CA GLY A 69 11.67 30.08 -11.10
C GLY A 69 12.62 29.03 -10.49
N GLY A 70 13.91 29.36 -10.40
CA GLY A 70 14.96 28.55 -9.79
C GLY A 70 14.65 28.19 -8.33
N ASP A 71 13.86 29.01 -7.64
CA ASP A 71 13.54 28.89 -6.20
C ASP A 71 12.72 27.64 -5.85
N ALA A 72 11.79 27.23 -6.71
CA ALA A 72 10.96 26.04 -6.44
C ALA A 72 11.74 24.72 -6.63
N ARG A 73 12.72 24.68 -7.52
CA ARG A 73 13.64 23.54 -7.68
C ARG A 73 14.59 23.42 -6.49
N LEU A 74 15.09 24.56 -6.01
CA LEU A 74 15.91 24.64 -4.78
C LEU A 74 15.11 24.19 -3.56
N LEU A 75 13.87 24.65 -3.38
CA LEU A 75 13.00 24.24 -2.29
C LEU A 75 12.68 22.73 -2.36
N LEU A 76 12.46 22.19 -3.54
CA LEU A 76 12.25 20.75 -3.76
C LEU A 76 13.50 19.93 -3.44
N ALA A 77 14.67 20.39 -3.83
CA ALA A 77 15.95 19.78 -3.50
C ALA A 77 16.23 19.84 -1.98
N LEU A 78 15.92 20.97 -1.35
CA LEU A 78 15.99 21.12 0.11
C LEU A 78 15.05 20.17 0.85
N ILE A 79 13.79 20.06 0.42
CA ILE A 79 12.81 19.15 1.02
C ILE A 79 13.24 17.68 0.82
N LYS A 80 13.81 17.31 -0.34
CA LYS A 80 14.37 15.98 -0.55
C LYS A 80 15.59 15.74 0.36
N ARG A 81 16.50 16.70 0.46
CA ARG A 81 17.72 16.64 1.30
C ARG A 81 17.40 16.61 2.79
N PHE A 82 16.37 17.31 3.24
CA PHE A 82 15.92 17.36 4.64
C PHE A 82 14.69 16.50 4.93
N ARG A 83 14.38 15.52 4.06
CA ARG A 83 13.21 14.65 4.23
C ARG A 83 13.21 13.91 5.58
N SER A 84 14.37 13.49 6.05
CA SER A 84 14.53 12.87 7.38
C SER A 84 14.14 13.82 8.51
N VAL A 85 14.56 15.08 8.43
CA VAL A 85 14.22 16.12 9.41
C VAL A 85 12.72 16.41 9.41
N PHE A 86 12.09 16.51 8.21
CA PHE A 86 10.65 16.69 8.09
C PHE A 86 9.86 15.49 8.64
N MET A 87 10.32 14.27 8.39
CA MET A 87 9.70 13.07 8.95
C MET A 87 9.85 13.01 10.47
N THR A 88 11.03 13.36 11.00
CA THR A 88 11.26 13.47 12.44
C THR A 88 10.34 14.53 13.04
N GLY A 89 10.28 15.73 12.47
CA GLY A 89 9.36 16.78 12.88
C GLY A 89 7.90 16.32 12.90
N ARG A 90 7.47 15.57 11.88
CA ARG A 90 6.12 15.01 11.79
C ARG A 90 5.85 13.97 12.89
N TYR A 91 6.84 13.15 13.27
CA TYR A 91 6.67 12.19 14.35
C TYR A 91 6.58 12.83 15.74
N TRP A 92 7.18 14.01 15.93
CA TRP A 92 7.08 14.75 17.19
C TRP A 92 5.84 15.65 17.25
N ALA A 93 5.61 16.44 16.22
CA ALA A 93 4.54 17.42 16.22
C ALA A 93 3.17 16.87 15.72
N GLY A 94 3.18 15.77 14.93
CA GLY A 94 1.97 15.17 14.38
C GLY A 94 0.93 14.76 15.43
N PRO A 95 1.29 13.98 16.47
CA PRO A 95 0.33 13.60 17.51
C PRO A 95 -0.22 14.81 18.29
N LEU A 96 0.58 15.88 18.46
CA LEU A 96 0.12 17.11 19.10
C LEU A 96 -0.87 17.87 18.22
N SER A 97 -0.60 17.95 16.92
CA SER A 97 -1.52 18.60 15.97
C SER A 97 -2.88 17.90 15.89
N VAL A 98 -2.91 16.57 16.02
CA VAL A 98 -4.16 15.79 16.09
C VAL A 98 -4.99 16.16 17.32
N ARG A 99 -4.35 16.37 18.49
CA ARG A 99 -5.05 16.78 19.71
C ARG A 99 -5.79 18.10 19.57
N LEU A 100 -5.28 19.04 18.79
CA LEU A 100 -5.92 20.33 18.55
C LEU A 100 -7.24 20.17 17.76
N GLU A 101 -7.39 19.11 17.00
CA GLU A 101 -8.58 18.85 16.18
C GLU A 101 -9.65 17.98 16.90
N HIS A 102 -9.41 17.50 18.12
CA HIS A 102 -10.36 16.64 18.83
C HIS A 102 -11.74 17.28 19.00
N GLY A 103 -11.79 18.56 19.36
CA GLY A 103 -13.06 19.29 19.53
C GLY A 103 -13.83 19.47 18.22
N HIS A 104 -13.12 19.66 17.10
CA HIS A 104 -13.72 19.73 15.77
C HIS A 104 -14.26 18.36 15.37
N PHE A 105 -13.48 17.30 15.55
CA PHE A 105 -13.89 15.93 15.24
C PHE A 105 -15.10 15.48 16.07
N ALA A 106 -15.13 15.82 17.37
CA ALA A 106 -16.28 15.51 18.23
C ALA A 106 -17.58 16.19 17.75
N ARG A 107 -17.52 17.43 17.24
CA ARG A 107 -18.70 18.12 16.65
C ARG A 107 -19.21 17.42 15.40
N ILE A 108 -18.30 16.98 14.50
CA ILE A 108 -18.68 16.20 13.31
C ILE A 108 -19.35 14.88 13.75
N ALA A 109 -18.72 14.13 14.65
CA ALA A 109 -19.28 12.88 15.14
C ALA A 109 -20.68 13.05 15.78
N ALA A 110 -20.88 14.12 16.54
CA ALA A 110 -22.18 14.46 17.15
C ALA A 110 -23.25 14.81 16.09
N ALA A 111 -22.87 15.46 14.99
CA ALA A 111 -23.78 15.80 13.89
C ALA A 111 -24.13 14.57 13.05
N VAL A 112 -23.15 13.70 12.75
CA VAL A 112 -23.30 12.48 11.94
C VAL A 112 -24.07 11.39 12.71
N LYS A 113 -23.89 11.29 14.04
CA LYS A 113 -24.47 10.26 14.91
C LYS A 113 -24.21 8.85 14.36
N PRO A 114 -22.94 8.45 14.20
CA PRO A 114 -22.61 7.15 13.65
C PRO A 114 -22.88 6.01 14.64
N ASP A 115 -23.23 4.84 14.12
CA ASP A 115 -23.31 3.59 14.89
C ASP A 115 -21.91 3.05 15.19
N LEU A 116 -20.94 3.30 14.28
CA LEU A 116 -19.56 2.83 14.33
C LEU A 116 -18.62 3.88 13.77
N VAL A 117 -17.44 4.03 14.38
CA VAL A 117 -16.31 4.78 13.82
C VAL A 117 -15.26 3.80 13.34
N HIS A 118 -14.71 4.02 12.14
CA HIS A 118 -13.60 3.23 11.64
C HIS A 118 -12.46 4.12 11.14
N ALA A 119 -11.29 3.98 11.74
CA ALA A 119 -10.06 4.64 11.29
C ALA A 119 -9.23 3.70 10.43
N LEU A 120 -8.95 4.09 9.17
CA LEU A 120 -8.23 3.25 8.19
C LEU A 120 -6.71 3.30 8.32
N ARG A 121 -6.18 3.77 9.42
CA ARG A 121 -4.76 3.69 9.84
C ARG A 121 -4.66 4.09 11.30
N ILE A 122 -3.59 3.67 11.97
CA ILE A 122 -3.30 4.18 13.32
C ILE A 122 -2.70 5.59 13.27
N PRO A 123 -1.63 5.85 12.48
CA PRO A 123 -0.99 7.16 12.48
C PRO A 123 -1.97 8.23 11.99
N PHE A 124 -2.31 9.14 12.90
CA PHE A 124 -3.17 10.30 12.80
C PHE A 124 -4.67 9.98 12.72
N GLU A 125 -5.15 9.11 11.85
CA GLU A 125 -6.55 8.71 11.73
C GLU A 125 -7.05 8.01 12.99
N GLY A 126 -6.38 6.94 13.41
CA GLY A 126 -6.69 6.22 14.65
C GLY A 126 -6.46 7.07 15.91
N MET A 127 -5.44 7.91 15.89
CA MET A 127 -5.18 8.86 16.98
C MET A 127 -6.31 9.89 17.11
N LEU A 128 -6.85 10.39 16.00
CA LEU A 128 -7.98 11.29 15.97
C LEU A 128 -9.26 10.57 16.45
N ALA A 129 -9.55 9.41 15.89
CA ALA A 129 -10.74 8.63 16.21
C ALA A 129 -10.78 8.18 17.68
N SER A 130 -9.61 7.92 18.29
CA SER A 130 -9.51 7.51 19.70
C SER A 130 -9.91 8.59 20.71
N SER A 131 -10.08 9.84 20.26
CA SER A 131 -10.57 10.94 21.12
C SER A 131 -12.06 10.89 21.41
N LEU A 132 -12.83 10.09 20.67
CA LEU A 132 -14.28 9.97 20.87
C LEU A 132 -14.62 9.15 22.13
N PRO A 133 -15.83 9.37 22.71
CA PRO A 133 -16.27 8.69 23.92
C PRO A 133 -16.26 7.16 23.80
N ALA A 134 -16.08 6.47 24.93
CA ALA A 134 -15.92 5.02 24.96
C ALA A 134 -17.20 4.24 24.56
N ASN A 135 -18.37 4.84 24.71
CA ASN A 135 -19.64 4.25 24.31
C ASN A 135 -19.87 4.19 22.79
N LEU A 136 -19.05 4.88 22.00
CA LEU A 136 -19.11 4.81 20.54
C LEU A 136 -18.11 3.75 20.04
N PRO A 137 -18.55 2.64 19.41
CA PRO A 137 -17.66 1.59 18.91
C PRO A 137 -16.62 2.12 17.94
N LEU A 138 -15.35 1.76 18.16
CA LEU A 138 -14.20 2.17 17.33
C LEU A 138 -13.49 0.95 16.77
N ALA A 139 -13.51 0.80 15.43
CA ALA A 139 -12.63 -0.06 14.67
C ALA A 139 -11.38 0.71 14.25
N VAL A 140 -10.23 0.06 14.29
CA VAL A 140 -8.96 0.63 13.80
C VAL A 140 -8.33 -0.36 12.82
N SER A 141 -7.90 0.11 11.67
CA SER A 141 -7.07 -0.68 10.75
C SER A 141 -5.60 -0.42 10.97
N ILE A 142 -4.79 -1.47 10.82
CA ILE A 142 -3.32 -1.39 10.75
C ILE A 142 -2.89 -1.65 9.32
N TRP A 143 -2.07 -0.77 8.76
CA TRP A 143 -1.46 -0.97 7.46
C TRP A 143 0.05 -1.08 7.59
N GLY A 144 0.56 -2.25 7.27
CA GLY A 144 1.94 -2.66 7.10
C GLY A 144 3.03 -2.02 7.97
N ASN A 145 3.19 -0.72 7.86
CA ASN A 145 4.28 0.02 8.53
C ASN A 145 3.85 0.73 9.82
N ASP A 146 2.58 0.65 10.20
CA ASP A 146 2.05 1.45 11.30
C ASP A 146 2.71 1.10 12.64
N LEU A 147 2.85 -0.19 12.96
CA LEU A 147 3.45 -0.64 14.23
C LEU A 147 4.98 -0.76 14.17
N ILE A 148 5.52 -1.28 13.06
CA ILE A 148 6.95 -1.60 12.96
C ILE A 148 7.81 -0.38 12.64
N LEU A 149 7.27 0.63 11.95
CA LEU A 149 8.00 1.83 11.54
C LEU A 149 7.44 3.09 12.22
N HIS A 150 6.17 3.41 12.01
CA HIS A 150 5.61 4.69 12.44
C HIS A 150 5.44 4.80 13.95
N ALA A 151 4.97 3.77 14.63
CA ALA A 151 4.83 3.76 16.10
C ALA A 151 6.17 3.90 16.83
N ARG A 152 7.27 3.52 16.17
CA ARG A 152 8.64 3.62 16.70
C ARG A 152 9.35 4.93 16.34
N GLY A 153 8.71 5.79 15.53
CA GLY A 153 9.29 7.02 15.02
C GLY A 153 9.58 8.09 16.10
N SER A 154 8.85 8.07 17.22
CA SER A 154 9.12 8.88 18.42
C SER A 154 8.37 8.34 19.63
N PRO A 155 8.76 8.73 20.88
CA PRO A 155 8.00 8.40 22.08
C PRO A 155 6.54 8.89 22.03
N LEU A 156 6.28 10.05 21.42
CA LEU A 156 4.93 10.60 21.24
C LEU A 156 4.10 9.75 20.26
N MET A 157 4.69 9.31 19.16
CA MET A 157 4.02 8.38 18.23
C MET A 157 3.68 7.06 18.93
N ARG A 158 4.62 6.50 19.71
CA ARG A 158 4.39 5.27 20.47
C ARG A 158 3.24 5.43 21.46
N ALA A 159 3.27 6.51 22.26
CA ALA A 159 2.23 6.79 23.25
C ALA A 159 0.86 6.98 22.60
N ALA A 160 0.78 7.73 21.51
CA ALA A 160 -0.46 7.97 20.78
C ALA A 160 -0.99 6.70 20.08
N THR A 161 -0.10 5.87 19.51
CA THR A 161 -0.45 4.53 18.98
C THR A 161 -1.03 3.64 20.08
N THR A 162 -0.37 3.59 21.25
CA THR A 162 -0.84 2.81 22.40
C THR A 162 -2.21 3.29 22.87
N ALA A 163 -2.43 4.61 22.96
CA ALA A 163 -3.73 5.16 23.32
C ALA A 163 -4.84 4.77 22.33
N ALA A 164 -4.55 4.86 21.02
CA ALA A 164 -5.49 4.47 19.97
C ALA A 164 -5.85 2.98 20.05
N LEU A 165 -4.86 2.09 20.23
CA LEU A 165 -5.08 0.64 20.31
C LEU A 165 -5.79 0.22 21.59
N ARG A 166 -5.52 0.85 22.73
CA ARG A 166 -6.26 0.61 23.97
C ARG A 166 -7.72 1.01 23.86
N ARG A 167 -8.01 2.10 23.12
CA ARG A 167 -9.37 2.61 22.90
C ARG A 167 -10.16 1.76 21.92
N ALA A 168 -9.49 1.14 20.93
CA ALA A 168 -10.13 0.38 19.85
C ALA A 168 -10.97 -0.79 20.40
N ASN A 169 -12.22 -0.90 19.98
CA ASN A 169 -13.12 -2.02 20.30
C ASN A 169 -12.91 -3.20 19.34
N GLY A 170 -12.32 -2.97 18.18
CA GLY A 170 -11.99 -4.00 17.21
C GLY A 170 -10.83 -3.58 16.32
N LEU A 171 -10.09 -4.57 15.78
CA LEU A 171 -8.87 -4.37 15.03
C LEU A 171 -8.91 -5.11 13.70
N LEU A 172 -8.62 -4.39 12.62
CA LEU A 172 -8.36 -4.97 11.32
C LEU A 172 -6.88 -4.81 10.97
N ALA A 173 -6.30 -5.75 10.26
CA ALA A 173 -4.93 -5.63 9.75
C ALA A 173 -4.81 -6.31 8.39
N ASP A 174 -3.85 -5.89 7.60
CA ASP A 174 -3.53 -6.53 6.32
C ASP A 174 -2.63 -7.77 6.47
N THR A 175 -2.11 -8.02 7.70
CA THR A 175 -1.28 -9.18 8.05
C THR A 175 -1.64 -9.75 9.41
N GLN A 176 -1.43 -11.04 9.59
CA GLN A 176 -1.51 -11.70 10.89
C GLN A 176 -0.42 -11.18 11.84
N ARG A 177 0.78 -10.93 11.32
CA ARG A 177 1.89 -10.31 12.07
C ARG A 177 1.45 -9.06 12.85
N ASP A 178 0.69 -8.18 12.22
CA ASP A 178 0.29 -6.92 12.84
C ASP A 178 -0.78 -7.13 13.91
N LEU A 179 -1.67 -8.11 13.74
CA LEU A 179 -2.59 -8.54 14.79
C LEU A 179 -1.86 -9.12 16.01
N ASP A 180 -0.78 -9.87 15.78
CA ASP A 180 0.03 -10.48 16.84
C ASP A 180 0.91 -9.45 17.57
N LEU A 181 1.30 -8.37 16.88
CA LEU A 181 2.05 -7.26 17.47
C LEU A 181 1.17 -6.29 18.29
N ALA A 182 -0.09 -6.14 17.95
CA ALA A 182 -0.98 -5.14 18.54
C ALA A 182 -1.10 -5.22 20.07
N PRO A 183 -1.12 -6.40 20.72
CA PRO A 183 -1.12 -6.51 22.18
C PRO A 183 0.10 -5.84 22.83
N SER A 184 1.29 -5.86 22.21
CA SER A 184 2.48 -5.19 22.73
C SER A 184 2.36 -3.66 22.74
N PHE A 185 1.36 -3.13 22.05
CA PHE A 185 0.95 -1.72 22.06
C PHE A 185 -0.35 -1.48 22.84
N GLY A 186 -0.83 -2.48 23.59
CA GLY A 186 -1.95 -2.35 24.52
C GLY A 186 -3.32 -2.65 23.97
N PHE A 187 -3.44 -3.23 22.76
CA PHE A 187 -4.72 -3.77 22.29
C PHE A 187 -5.11 -5.02 23.08
N ASP A 188 -6.38 -5.11 23.48
CA ASP A 188 -6.90 -6.28 24.19
C ASP A 188 -7.13 -7.44 23.20
N PRO A 189 -6.40 -8.56 23.30
CA PRO A 189 -6.50 -9.68 22.37
C PRO A 189 -7.86 -10.40 22.40
N ASN A 190 -8.71 -10.15 23.41
CA ASN A 190 -10.04 -10.74 23.49
C ASN A 190 -11.09 -9.97 22.66
N ARG A 191 -10.75 -8.75 22.21
CA ARG A 191 -11.63 -7.96 21.32
C ARG A 191 -11.63 -8.53 19.90
N PRO A 192 -12.68 -8.25 19.10
CA PRO A 192 -12.76 -8.67 17.71
C PRO A 192 -11.51 -8.29 16.90
N ARG A 193 -10.97 -9.26 16.16
CA ARG A 193 -9.82 -9.08 15.25
C ARG A 193 -10.10 -9.73 13.92
N LEU A 194 -9.63 -9.11 12.82
CA LEU A 194 -9.80 -9.65 11.48
C LEU A 194 -8.60 -9.29 10.58
N VAL A 195 -8.04 -10.30 9.89
CA VAL A 195 -7.10 -10.06 8.79
C VAL A 195 -7.90 -9.76 7.52
N VAL A 196 -7.63 -8.60 6.94
CA VAL A 196 -8.24 -8.13 5.69
C VAL A 196 -7.14 -7.70 4.73
N PRO A 197 -6.67 -8.59 3.86
CA PRO A 197 -5.62 -8.26 2.91
C PRO A 197 -6.13 -7.32 1.82
N GLY A 198 -5.21 -6.61 1.20
CA GLY A 198 -5.46 -5.93 -0.05
C GLY A 198 -6.48 -4.80 0.00
N SER A 199 -6.48 -3.96 1.03
CA SER A 199 -7.37 -2.77 1.06
C SER A 199 -8.87 -3.09 1.03
N GLY A 200 -9.28 -4.20 1.62
CA GLY A 200 -10.66 -4.68 1.59
C GLY A 200 -10.94 -5.75 0.53
N GLY A 201 -9.88 -6.34 -0.01
CA GLY A 201 -9.94 -7.39 -1.03
C GLY A 201 -9.67 -6.89 -2.45
N LEU A 202 -9.56 -7.84 -3.36
CA LEU A 202 -9.40 -7.64 -4.81
C LEU A 202 -10.66 -8.04 -5.54
N ASP A 203 -11.05 -7.28 -6.56
CA ASP A 203 -12.08 -7.69 -7.51
C ASP A 203 -11.46 -8.60 -8.58
N LEU A 204 -11.50 -9.91 -8.34
CA LEU A 204 -10.95 -10.89 -9.28
C LEU A 204 -11.75 -10.98 -10.58
N ALA A 205 -13.04 -10.61 -10.57
CA ALA A 205 -13.84 -10.53 -11.79
C ALA A 205 -13.35 -9.40 -12.69
N GLU A 206 -12.96 -8.27 -12.10
CA GLU A 206 -12.39 -7.14 -12.86
C GLU A 206 -10.97 -7.46 -13.37
N ILE A 207 -10.12 -8.09 -12.55
CA ILE A 207 -8.74 -8.47 -12.92
C ILE A 207 -8.72 -9.44 -14.12
N ASN A 208 -9.69 -10.33 -14.19
CA ASN A 208 -9.76 -11.35 -15.24
C ASN A 208 -10.47 -10.86 -16.53
N GLN A 209 -10.98 -9.64 -16.57
CA GLN A 209 -11.56 -9.10 -17.79
C GLN A 209 -10.48 -8.81 -18.84
N PRO A 210 -10.71 -9.19 -20.11
CA PRO A 210 -9.80 -8.79 -21.17
C PRO A 210 -9.81 -7.28 -21.30
N VAL A 211 -8.63 -6.71 -21.32
CA VAL A 211 -8.51 -5.27 -21.39
C VAL A 211 -8.94 -4.77 -22.76
N ARG A 212 -9.99 -3.93 -22.78
CA ARG A 212 -10.52 -3.33 -24.00
C ARG A 212 -9.87 -1.98 -24.26
N GLY A 213 -9.39 -1.74 -25.49
CA GLY A 213 -8.94 -0.42 -25.92
C GLY A 213 -7.44 -0.31 -26.18
N ALA A 214 -7.02 0.79 -26.79
CA ALA A 214 -5.72 1.06 -27.41
C ALA A 214 -4.47 0.77 -26.54
N TYR A 215 -4.24 -0.50 -26.26
CA TYR A 215 -3.08 -1.05 -25.53
C TYR A 215 -1.81 -1.09 -26.35
N ALA A 216 -1.92 -0.81 -27.64
CA ALA A 216 -0.81 -0.74 -28.55
C ALA A 216 0.31 0.20 -28.09
N VAL A 217 0.00 1.23 -27.30
CA VAL A 217 1.00 2.23 -26.89
C VAL A 217 2.05 1.68 -25.92
N PHE A 218 1.68 0.77 -25.00
CA PHE A 218 2.64 0.18 -24.06
C PHE A 218 3.26 -1.12 -24.56
N SER A 219 2.61 -1.84 -25.45
CA SER A 219 3.19 -3.01 -26.12
C SER A 219 4.28 -2.64 -27.12
N HIS A 220 4.32 -1.42 -27.62
CA HIS A 220 5.26 -0.99 -28.68
C HIS A 220 6.73 -0.87 -28.24
N GLY A 221 7.04 -1.01 -26.96
CA GLY A 221 8.41 -1.00 -26.48
C GLY A 221 8.85 -2.28 -25.76
N LEU A 222 7.95 -3.27 -25.63
CA LEU A 222 8.28 -4.54 -24.98
C LEU A 222 8.52 -5.61 -26.06
N PRO A 223 9.71 -6.21 -26.13
CA PRO A 223 9.99 -7.27 -27.08
C PRO A 223 9.09 -8.48 -26.84
N ALA A 224 8.57 -9.09 -27.90
CA ALA A 224 7.81 -10.33 -27.80
C ALA A 224 8.76 -11.52 -27.55
N GLY A 225 8.29 -12.49 -26.75
CA GLY A 225 9.02 -13.75 -26.54
C GLY A 225 10.24 -13.66 -25.60
N VAL A 226 10.48 -12.52 -24.96
CA VAL A 226 11.53 -12.37 -23.96
C VAL A 226 10.99 -12.47 -22.54
N PRO A 227 11.79 -12.95 -21.55
CA PRO A 227 11.38 -12.94 -20.16
C PRO A 227 11.20 -11.53 -19.63
N LEU A 228 10.02 -11.24 -19.05
CA LEU A 228 9.71 -9.97 -18.42
C LEU A 228 9.75 -10.09 -16.90
N VAL A 229 10.47 -9.19 -16.26
CA VAL A 229 10.50 -9.00 -14.81
C VAL A 229 9.85 -7.67 -14.47
N ILE A 230 8.79 -7.66 -13.67
CA ILE A 230 8.09 -6.42 -13.34
C ILE A 230 8.32 -6.01 -11.87
N ASN A 231 8.74 -4.74 -11.66
CA ASN A 231 8.77 -4.09 -10.36
C ASN A 231 7.78 -2.91 -10.34
N PRO A 232 6.53 -3.12 -9.91
CA PRO A 232 5.48 -2.09 -9.97
C PRO A 232 5.47 -1.16 -8.76
N ARG A 233 6.39 -1.37 -7.81
CA ARG A 233 6.33 -0.74 -6.48
C ARG A 233 6.70 0.74 -6.48
N GLY A 234 7.34 1.23 -7.55
CA GLY A 234 7.85 2.58 -7.61
C GLY A 234 8.97 2.86 -6.61
N PHE A 235 9.26 4.14 -6.41
CA PHE A 235 10.30 4.55 -5.48
C PHE A 235 9.73 4.85 -4.10
N ARG A 236 10.04 3.98 -3.11
CA ARG A 236 9.56 4.10 -1.71
C ARG A 236 10.73 3.99 -0.73
N PRO A 237 11.52 5.06 -0.56
CA PRO A 237 12.66 5.06 0.37
C PRO A 237 12.26 4.68 1.79
N GLY A 238 13.05 3.82 2.43
CA GLY A 238 12.80 3.32 3.78
C GLY A 238 11.87 2.10 3.88
N SER A 239 11.21 1.71 2.78
CA SER A 239 10.39 0.49 2.73
C SER A 239 10.85 -0.49 1.66
N LEU A 240 11.37 0.03 0.55
CA LEU A 240 11.87 -0.75 -0.58
C LEU A 240 13.33 -0.43 -0.87
N ARG A 241 14.08 -1.45 -1.25
CA ARG A 241 15.47 -1.35 -1.69
C ARG A 241 15.54 -1.31 -3.22
N SER A 242 15.02 -0.20 -3.79
CA SER A 242 15.11 0.03 -5.25
C SER A 242 16.56 0.06 -5.73
N ASP A 243 17.50 0.54 -4.91
CA ASP A 243 18.93 0.52 -5.18
C ASP A 243 19.48 -0.90 -5.33
N VAL A 244 19.04 -1.84 -4.51
CA VAL A 244 19.39 -3.27 -4.59
C VAL A 244 18.80 -3.89 -5.85
N PHE A 245 17.53 -3.57 -6.17
CA PHE A 245 16.89 -4.07 -7.38
C PHE A 245 17.66 -3.69 -8.65
N PHE A 246 18.01 -2.41 -8.81
CA PHE A 246 18.76 -1.99 -10.00
C PHE A 246 20.16 -2.61 -10.06
N ARG A 247 20.85 -2.76 -8.91
CA ARG A 247 22.17 -3.44 -8.85
C ARG A 247 22.08 -4.94 -9.12
N ALA A 248 20.96 -5.58 -8.87
CA ALA A 248 20.75 -6.99 -9.20
C ALA A 248 20.61 -7.23 -10.71
N ILE A 249 20.12 -6.24 -11.49
CA ILE A 249 19.86 -6.42 -12.92
C ILE A 249 21.08 -6.89 -13.72
N PRO A 250 22.27 -6.26 -13.63
CA PRO A 250 23.45 -6.76 -14.36
C PRO A 250 23.81 -8.21 -14.02
N LEU A 251 23.59 -8.62 -12.76
CA LEU A 251 23.86 -9.98 -12.29
C LEU A 251 22.86 -11.00 -12.87
N VAL A 252 21.57 -10.62 -12.94
CA VAL A 252 20.56 -11.45 -13.63
C VAL A 252 20.89 -11.61 -15.11
N LEU A 253 21.32 -10.53 -15.79
CA LEU A 253 21.65 -10.54 -17.22
C LEU A 253 22.84 -11.43 -17.55
N GLN A 254 23.73 -11.75 -16.62
CA GLN A 254 24.79 -12.74 -16.81
C GLN A 254 24.23 -14.15 -17.02
N ARG A 255 23.08 -14.47 -16.40
CA ARG A 255 22.43 -15.79 -16.51
C ARG A 255 21.30 -15.82 -17.55
N VAL A 256 20.54 -14.72 -17.64
CA VAL A 256 19.38 -14.56 -18.54
C VAL A 256 19.56 -13.29 -19.37
N PRO A 257 20.45 -13.29 -20.38
CA PRO A 257 20.84 -12.07 -21.13
C PRO A 257 19.69 -11.39 -21.87
N GLN A 258 18.61 -12.10 -22.19
CA GLN A 258 17.44 -11.56 -22.90
C GLN A 258 16.38 -10.97 -21.98
N ALA A 259 16.54 -11.01 -20.64
CA ALA A 259 15.54 -10.51 -19.70
C ALA A 259 15.33 -8.99 -19.84
N VAL A 260 14.09 -8.57 -19.73
CA VAL A 260 13.69 -7.16 -19.72
C VAL A 260 12.96 -6.83 -18.41
N PHE A 261 13.35 -5.71 -17.80
CA PHE A 261 12.86 -5.25 -16.51
C PHE A 261 11.90 -4.07 -16.72
N VAL A 262 10.66 -4.23 -16.30
CA VAL A 262 9.61 -3.22 -16.47
C VAL A 262 9.32 -2.57 -15.12
N CYS A 263 9.45 -1.25 -15.05
CA CYS A 263 9.35 -0.48 -13.82
C CYS A 263 8.26 0.60 -13.92
N PRO A 264 6.97 0.26 -13.74
CA PRO A 264 5.89 1.23 -13.66
C PRO A 264 6.12 2.26 -12.55
N THR A 265 5.66 3.48 -12.76
CA THR A 265 5.78 4.64 -11.86
C THR A 265 7.19 5.19 -11.69
N MET A 266 8.17 4.71 -12.47
CA MET A 266 9.57 5.12 -12.36
C MET A 266 10.05 6.04 -13.49
N ALA A 267 9.25 6.26 -14.55
CA ALA A 267 9.59 7.24 -15.58
C ALA A 267 9.69 8.66 -14.99
N GLY A 268 10.74 9.39 -15.34
CA GLY A 268 11.01 10.74 -14.83
C GLY A 268 11.45 10.79 -13.36
N GLN A 269 11.81 9.64 -12.76
CA GLN A 269 12.42 9.59 -11.42
C GLN A 269 13.94 9.67 -11.57
N PRO A 270 14.59 10.76 -11.14
CA PRO A 270 16.01 10.98 -11.35
C PRO A 270 16.88 9.86 -10.79
N GLU A 271 16.48 9.29 -9.67
CA GLU A 271 17.20 8.18 -9.01
C GLU A 271 17.18 6.92 -9.88
N ALA A 272 16.03 6.58 -10.49
CA ALA A 272 15.91 5.41 -11.37
C ALA A 272 16.72 5.62 -12.67
N GLU A 273 16.62 6.80 -13.27
CA GLU A 273 17.40 7.17 -14.47
C GLU A 273 18.91 7.13 -14.19
N HIS A 274 19.33 7.62 -13.02
CA HIS A 274 20.72 7.56 -12.59
C HIS A 274 21.25 6.12 -12.51
N TRP A 275 20.52 5.20 -11.87
CA TRP A 275 20.94 3.79 -11.79
C TRP A 275 20.97 3.13 -13.15
N VAL A 276 19.98 3.38 -14.02
CA VAL A 276 19.96 2.81 -15.38
C VAL A 276 21.18 3.25 -16.17
N ASN A 277 21.55 4.52 -16.10
CA ASN A 277 22.71 5.06 -16.80
C ASN A 277 24.04 4.57 -16.19
N GLN A 278 24.16 4.64 -14.85
CA GLN A 278 25.38 4.26 -14.14
C GLN A 278 25.73 2.77 -14.34
N LEU A 279 24.71 1.91 -14.40
CA LEU A 279 24.89 0.45 -14.54
C LEU A 279 24.91 0.00 -16.02
N GLY A 280 24.67 0.90 -16.97
CA GLY A 280 24.68 0.58 -18.40
C GLY A 280 23.54 -0.36 -18.84
N ILE A 281 22.42 -0.39 -18.11
CA ILE A 281 21.33 -1.36 -18.31
C ILE A 281 20.16 -0.83 -19.14
N GLY A 282 20.32 0.30 -19.82
CA GLY A 282 19.24 0.96 -20.56
C GLY A 282 18.57 0.12 -21.65
N ALA A 283 19.32 -0.81 -22.29
CA ALA A 283 18.76 -1.73 -23.27
C ALA A 283 17.74 -2.71 -22.66
N HIS A 284 17.87 -3.03 -21.37
CA HIS A 284 17.08 -4.05 -20.66
C HIS A 284 16.03 -3.47 -19.68
N VAL A 285 16.02 -2.17 -19.43
CA VAL A 285 15.08 -1.54 -18.48
C VAL A 285 14.09 -0.65 -19.20
N ARG A 286 12.83 -0.73 -18.79
CA ARG A 286 11.73 0.12 -19.26
C ARG A 286 11.13 0.83 -18.05
N LEU A 287 11.50 2.10 -17.86
CA LEU A 287 10.89 2.99 -16.87
C LEU A 287 9.56 3.51 -17.45
N LEU A 288 8.43 3.13 -16.83
CA LEU A 288 7.10 3.52 -17.30
C LEU A 288 6.48 4.58 -16.39
N PRO A 289 5.55 5.42 -16.90
CA PRO A 289 4.78 6.33 -16.09
C PRO A 289 3.83 5.58 -15.13
N VAL A 290 3.04 6.33 -14.37
CA VAL A 290 1.90 5.76 -13.61
C VAL A 290 0.91 5.18 -14.61
N LEU A 291 0.58 3.91 -14.44
CA LEU A 291 -0.37 3.19 -15.28
C LEU A 291 -1.74 3.14 -14.62
N SER A 292 -2.80 3.03 -15.43
CA SER A 292 -4.11 2.65 -14.92
C SER A 292 -4.08 1.20 -14.43
N GLN A 293 -5.02 0.85 -13.56
CA GLN A 293 -5.06 -0.49 -12.97
C GLN A 293 -5.17 -1.61 -14.02
N PRO A 294 -6.05 -1.51 -15.05
CA PRO A 294 -6.12 -2.53 -16.09
C PRO A 294 -4.79 -2.68 -16.88
N HIS A 295 -4.09 -1.58 -17.17
CA HIS A 295 -2.77 -1.65 -17.82
C HIS A 295 -1.72 -2.37 -16.98
N LEU A 296 -1.78 -2.19 -15.67
CA LEU A 296 -0.87 -2.88 -14.75
C LEU A 296 -1.17 -4.38 -14.71
N TRP A 297 -2.45 -4.78 -14.73
CA TRP A 297 -2.84 -6.19 -14.78
C TRP A 297 -2.42 -6.87 -16.08
N ASP A 298 -2.54 -6.19 -17.25
CA ASP A 298 -2.02 -6.70 -18.53
C ASP A 298 -0.50 -6.94 -18.45
N LEU A 299 0.26 -6.03 -17.84
CA LEU A 299 1.68 -6.23 -17.61
C LEU A 299 1.98 -7.41 -16.70
N PHE A 300 1.20 -7.61 -15.63
CA PHE A 300 1.37 -8.78 -14.77
C PHE A 300 1.11 -10.09 -15.52
N GLN A 301 0.07 -10.15 -16.35
CA GLN A 301 -0.25 -11.35 -17.15
C GLN A 301 0.85 -11.70 -18.15
N ARG A 302 1.57 -10.70 -18.67
CA ARG A 302 2.71 -10.89 -19.58
C ARG A 302 4.04 -11.15 -18.88
N SER A 303 4.17 -10.76 -17.63
CA SER A 303 5.42 -10.86 -16.88
C SER A 303 5.57 -12.23 -16.24
N GLN A 304 6.75 -12.83 -16.37
CA GLN A 304 7.09 -14.09 -15.74
C GLN A 304 7.33 -13.93 -14.24
N VAL A 305 7.98 -12.82 -13.84
CA VAL A 305 8.39 -12.60 -12.46
C VAL A 305 7.98 -11.22 -11.98
N PHE A 306 7.27 -11.16 -10.85
CA PHE A 306 7.05 -9.96 -10.07
C PHE A 306 8.16 -9.81 -9.03
N VAL A 307 8.69 -8.59 -8.85
CA VAL A 307 9.72 -8.31 -7.86
C VAL A 307 9.29 -7.21 -6.90
N SER A 308 9.44 -7.46 -5.59
CA SER A 308 9.24 -6.47 -4.54
C SER A 308 10.33 -6.60 -3.47
N PRO A 309 11.45 -5.84 -3.55
CA PRO A 309 12.55 -5.91 -2.59
C PRO A 309 12.22 -5.14 -1.31
N SER A 310 11.14 -5.55 -0.63
CA SER A 310 10.63 -4.90 0.58
C SER A 310 11.47 -5.28 1.79
N ILE A 311 11.82 -4.26 2.60
CA ILE A 311 12.40 -4.42 3.95
C ILE A 311 11.37 -4.13 5.04
N PHE A 312 10.35 -3.33 4.72
CA PHE A 312 9.19 -3.05 5.57
C PHE A 312 7.94 -2.98 4.69
N ASP A 313 6.99 -3.88 4.93
CA ASP A 313 5.69 -3.85 4.25
C ASP A 313 4.62 -4.61 5.06
N GLY A 314 3.34 -4.41 4.68
CA GLY A 314 2.25 -5.29 5.03
C GLY A 314 2.00 -6.30 3.91
N THR A 315 0.75 -6.47 3.52
CA THR A 315 0.36 -7.23 2.31
C THR A 315 0.23 -6.26 1.13
N PRO A 316 1.20 -6.18 0.20
CA PRO A 316 1.10 -5.29 -0.93
C PRO A 316 -0.01 -5.72 -1.88
N ASN A 317 -0.91 -4.80 -2.26
CA ASN A 317 -1.93 -5.10 -3.28
C ASN A 317 -1.32 -5.60 -4.58
N SER A 318 -0.21 -4.99 -5.00
CA SER A 318 0.49 -5.41 -6.23
C SER A 318 1.06 -6.83 -6.18
N LEU A 319 1.39 -7.36 -5.00
CA LEU A 319 1.74 -8.78 -4.84
C LEU A 319 0.53 -9.67 -5.12
N LEU A 320 -0.60 -9.35 -4.50
CA LEU A 320 -1.83 -10.14 -4.66
C LEU A 320 -2.37 -10.06 -6.10
N GLU A 321 -2.30 -8.87 -6.71
CA GLU A 321 -2.68 -8.65 -8.11
C GLU A 321 -1.78 -9.45 -9.07
N ALA A 322 -0.45 -9.43 -8.85
CA ALA A 322 0.50 -10.23 -9.63
C ALA A 322 0.24 -11.74 -9.48
N MET A 323 0.00 -12.21 -8.24
CA MET A 323 -0.35 -13.61 -7.98
C MET A 323 -1.68 -14.00 -8.66
N ALA A 324 -2.69 -13.14 -8.62
CA ALA A 324 -3.97 -13.34 -9.32
C ALA A 324 -3.81 -13.44 -10.84
N CYS A 325 -2.90 -12.64 -11.41
CA CYS A 325 -2.56 -12.65 -12.83
C CYS A 325 -1.62 -13.81 -13.24
N GLY A 326 -1.19 -14.67 -12.31
CA GLY A 326 -0.29 -15.78 -12.59
C GLY A 326 1.19 -15.40 -12.67
N CYS A 327 1.57 -14.16 -12.35
CA CYS A 327 2.95 -13.70 -12.28
C CYS A 327 3.65 -14.28 -11.03
N PHE A 328 4.84 -14.85 -11.21
CA PHE A 328 5.58 -15.52 -10.13
C PHE A 328 6.21 -14.51 -9.17
N PRO A 329 5.92 -14.54 -7.85
CA PRO A 329 6.42 -13.56 -6.92
C PRO A 329 7.85 -13.87 -6.43
N VAL A 330 8.70 -12.85 -6.48
CA VAL A 330 9.99 -12.74 -5.81
C VAL A 330 9.93 -11.53 -4.89
N ALA A 331 10.10 -11.71 -3.59
CA ALA A 331 9.99 -10.63 -2.62
C ALA A 331 11.12 -10.66 -1.59
N GLY A 332 11.29 -9.54 -0.88
CA GLY A 332 12.18 -9.50 0.28
C GLY A 332 11.70 -10.44 1.38
N ASP A 333 12.65 -11.12 2.02
CA ASP A 333 12.35 -12.07 3.10
C ASP A 333 12.01 -11.34 4.40
N ILE A 334 10.72 -11.01 4.54
CA ILE A 334 10.16 -10.38 5.73
C ILE A 334 8.88 -11.13 6.19
N PRO A 335 8.52 -11.06 7.48
CA PRO A 335 7.41 -11.85 8.03
C PRO A 335 6.09 -11.69 7.27
N SER A 336 5.74 -10.48 6.80
CA SER A 336 4.50 -10.24 6.06
C SER A 336 4.48 -10.91 4.68
N MET A 337 5.64 -11.02 4.00
CA MET A 337 5.72 -11.74 2.73
C MET A 337 5.60 -13.24 2.91
N ARG A 338 6.11 -13.79 4.01
CA ARG A 338 5.99 -15.21 4.37
C ARG A 338 4.55 -15.66 4.65
N GLU A 339 3.62 -14.73 4.88
CA GLU A 339 2.19 -15.04 4.97
C GLU A 339 1.57 -15.42 3.61
N TRP A 340 2.20 -15.03 2.51
CA TRP A 340 1.75 -15.24 1.14
C TRP A 340 2.68 -16.11 0.30
N ILE A 341 3.99 -16.07 0.59
CA ILE A 341 5.01 -16.77 -0.18
C ILE A 341 5.59 -17.91 0.66
N LEU A 342 5.41 -19.12 0.18
CA LEU A 342 6.06 -20.34 0.65
C LEU A 342 7.24 -20.62 -0.29
N PRO A 343 8.50 -20.34 0.12
CA PRO A 343 9.66 -20.42 -0.76
C PRO A 343 9.79 -21.80 -1.43
N GLY A 344 10.02 -21.80 -2.75
CA GLY A 344 10.15 -23.01 -3.54
C GLY A 344 8.82 -23.69 -3.92
N LYS A 345 7.66 -23.15 -3.46
CA LYS A 345 6.33 -23.69 -3.78
C LYS A 345 5.51 -22.73 -4.65
N ASN A 346 5.33 -21.51 -4.19
CA ASN A 346 4.47 -20.54 -4.87
C ASN A 346 5.14 -19.18 -5.10
N GLY A 347 6.41 -19.08 -4.78
CA GLY A 347 7.24 -17.90 -4.93
C GLY A 347 8.62 -18.11 -4.33
N LEU A 348 9.45 -17.09 -4.37
CA LEU A 348 10.78 -17.10 -3.76
C LEU A 348 10.99 -15.83 -2.90
N LEU A 349 11.82 -15.97 -1.87
CA LEU A 349 12.20 -14.89 -0.97
C LEU A 349 13.72 -14.66 -1.09
N ALA A 350 14.13 -13.38 -1.12
CA ALA A 350 15.51 -12.96 -1.21
C ALA A 350 15.89 -12.04 -0.04
N GLN A 351 17.17 -11.99 0.31
CA GLN A 351 17.68 -10.95 1.21
C GLN A 351 17.55 -9.59 0.51
N ALA A 352 16.64 -8.74 1.01
CA ALA A 352 16.26 -7.52 0.32
C ALA A 352 17.35 -6.45 0.26
N ASP A 353 18.42 -6.57 1.06
CA ASP A 353 19.59 -5.69 1.12
C ASP A 353 20.81 -6.24 0.37
N ASP A 354 20.71 -7.44 -0.20
CA ASP A 354 21.77 -8.08 -0.97
C ASP A 354 21.41 -8.20 -2.46
N PRO A 355 22.10 -7.45 -3.36
CA PRO A 355 21.88 -7.54 -4.80
C PRO A 355 22.16 -8.92 -5.39
N GLN A 356 23.14 -9.68 -4.87
CA GLN A 356 23.46 -11.02 -5.35
C GLN A 356 22.33 -12.00 -5.01
N SER A 357 21.87 -12.01 -3.75
CA SER A 357 20.73 -12.82 -3.31
C SER A 357 19.48 -12.54 -4.13
N LEU A 358 19.17 -11.27 -4.40
CA LEU A 358 18.03 -10.90 -5.23
C LEU A 358 18.20 -11.34 -6.68
N ALA A 359 19.40 -11.20 -7.25
CA ALA A 359 19.70 -11.61 -8.61
C ALA A 359 19.58 -13.12 -8.80
N ASP A 360 20.17 -13.90 -7.90
CA ASP A 360 20.10 -15.37 -7.94
C ASP A 360 18.67 -15.86 -7.83
N THR A 361 17.88 -15.22 -6.97
CA THR A 361 16.47 -15.54 -6.80
C THR A 361 15.64 -15.22 -8.06
N ILE A 362 15.86 -14.06 -8.68
CA ILE A 362 15.17 -13.68 -9.93
C ILE A 362 15.58 -14.62 -11.08
N ALA A 363 16.87 -14.88 -11.25
CA ALA A 363 17.37 -15.76 -12.30
C ALA A 363 16.83 -17.19 -12.14
N SER A 364 16.86 -17.74 -10.92
CA SER A 364 16.29 -19.06 -10.63
C SER A 364 14.78 -19.11 -10.92
N ALA A 365 14.04 -18.03 -10.62
CA ALA A 365 12.63 -17.92 -10.96
C ALA A 365 12.41 -17.90 -12.49
N LEU A 366 13.27 -17.22 -13.25
CA LEU A 366 13.17 -17.16 -14.73
C LEU A 366 13.54 -18.50 -15.39
N GLU A 367 14.50 -19.22 -14.86
CA GLU A 367 14.98 -20.51 -15.38
C GLU A 367 13.99 -21.67 -15.09
N ASN A 368 13.25 -21.61 -13.97
CA ASN A 368 12.37 -22.71 -13.56
C ASN A 368 10.92 -22.49 -14.02
N THR A 369 10.63 -22.87 -15.27
CA THR A 369 9.29 -22.71 -15.88
C THR A 369 8.23 -23.59 -15.18
N ASP A 370 8.59 -24.80 -14.77
CA ASP A 370 7.64 -25.73 -14.13
C ASP A 370 7.22 -25.23 -12.75
N LEU A 371 8.16 -24.67 -11.98
CA LEU A 371 7.82 -24.01 -10.71
C LEU A 371 6.88 -22.83 -10.94
N ARG A 372 7.16 -21.97 -11.93
CA ARG A 372 6.27 -20.83 -12.21
C ARG A 372 4.87 -21.28 -12.61
N ARG A 373 4.74 -22.34 -13.41
CA ARG A 373 3.44 -22.86 -13.85
C ARG A 373 2.64 -23.41 -12.68
N SER A 374 3.24 -24.25 -11.85
CA SER A 374 2.57 -24.83 -10.67
C SER A 374 2.22 -23.75 -9.63
N ALA A 375 3.10 -22.77 -9.46
CA ALA A 375 2.89 -21.63 -8.57
C ALA A 375 1.73 -20.73 -9.01
N ALA A 376 1.53 -20.52 -10.32
CA ALA A 376 0.45 -19.69 -10.83
C ALA A 376 -0.93 -20.20 -10.38
N GLU A 377 -1.21 -21.51 -10.56
CA GLU A 377 -2.47 -22.11 -10.13
C GLU A 377 -2.65 -22.04 -8.61
N TRP A 378 -1.57 -22.31 -7.86
CA TRP A 378 -1.58 -22.21 -6.41
C TRP A 378 -1.90 -20.79 -5.94
N ASN A 379 -1.22 -19.79 -6.52
CA ASN A 379 -1.37 -18.40 -6.17
C ASN A 379 -2.76 -17.87 -6.48
N GLN A 380 -3.30 -18.18 -7.66
CA GLN A 380 -4.65 -17.78 -8.04
C GLN A 380 -5.71 -18.34 -7.08
N ARG A 381 -5.55 -19.62 -6.66
CA ARG A 381 -6.43 -20.23 -5.66
C ARG A 381 -6.31 -19.52 -4.31
N MET A 382 -5.09 -19.35 -3.81
CA MET A 382 -4.83 -18.68 -2.53
C MET A 382 -5.41 -17.26 -2.48
N VAL A 383 -5.23 -16.47 -3.55
CA VAL A 383 -5.77 -15.11 -3.62
C VAL A 383 -7.30 -15.13 -3.66
N ARG A 384 -7.91 -16.07 -4.40
CA ARG A 384 -9.37 -16.23 -4.46
C ARG A 384 -9.94 -16.54 -3.08
N GLU A 385 -9.34 -17.45 -2.35
CA GLU A 385 -9.82 -17.88 -1.02
C GLU A 385 -9.62 -16.83 0.06
N ARG A 386 -8.52 -16.06 -0.01
CA ARG A 386 -8.11 -15.19 1.08
C ARG A 386 -8.32 -13.70 0.83
N ALA A 387 -8.37 -13.26 -0.43
CA ALA A 387 -8.36 -11.85 -0.79
C ALA A 387 -9.42 -11.40 -1.80
N ASP A 388 -10.24 -12.31 -2.35
CA ASP A 388 -11.36 -11.92 -3.20
C ASP A 388 -12.40 -11.12 -2.42
N ILE A 389 -12.92 -10.03 -3.01
CA ILE A 389 -13.93 -9.17 -2.37
C ILE A 389 -15.19 -9.96 -1.99
N SER A 390 -15.55 -11.01 -2.75
CA SER A 390 -16.69 -11.88 -2.42
C SER A 390 -16.49 -12.66 -1.12
N GLN A 391 -15.25 -12.94 -0.72
CA GLN A 391 -14.89 -13.59 0.53
C GLN A 391 -14.63 -12.57 1.66
N VAL A 392 -14.04 -11.43 1.32
CA VAL A 392 -13.62 -10.44 2.31
C VAL A 392 -14.79 -9.61 2.82
N ARG A 393 -15.69 -9.13 1.95
CA ARG A 393 -16.82 -8.27 2.33
C ARG A 393 -17.76 -8.88 3.37
N PRO A 394 -18.22 -10.14 3.25
CA PRO A 394 -19.03 -10.77 4.30
C PRO A 394 -18.33 -10.83 5.66
N ARG A 395 -17.02 -11.13 5.66
CA ARG A 395 -16.22 -11.19 6.90
C ARG A 395 -16.09 -9.82 7.57
N VAL A 396 -15.98 -8.74 6.77
CA VAL A 396 -15.96 -7.36 7.27
C VAL A 396 -17.33 -6.99 7.84
N ALA A 397 -18.43 -7.36 7.18
CA ALA A 397 -19.78 -7.12 7.68
C ALA A 397 -20.04 -7.85 9.01
N GLU A 398 -19.64 -9.11 9.11
CA GLU A 398 -19.72 -9.88 10.37
C GLU A 398 -18.86 -9.25 11.48
N PHE A 399 -17.65 -8.82 11.15
CA PHE A 399 -16.77 -8.14 12.11
C PHE A 399 -17.44 -6.89 12.69
N TYR A 400 -18.04 -6.04 11.86
CA TYR A 400 -18.75 -4.86 12.35
C TYR A 400 -19.99 -5.23 13.18
N ALA A 401 -20.75 -6.25 12.76
CA ALA A 401 -21.91 -6.71 13.53
C ALA A 401 -21.51 -7.22 14.93
N ARG A 402 -20.35 -7.86 15.05
CA ARG A 402 -19.80 -8.32 16.35
C ARG A 402 -19.37 -7.15 17.25
N MET A 403 -18.98 -6.02 16.69
CA MET A 403 -18.58 -4.84 17.46
C MET A 403 -19.77 -4.06 18.01
N LEU A 404 -20.96 -4.24 17.46
CA LEU A 404 -22.20 -3.57 17.90
C LEU A 404 -22.97 -4.37 18.96
N LYS A 405 -22.57 -5.59 19.23
CA LYS A 405 -23.08 -6.44 20.32
C LYS A 405 -22.34 -6.18 21.62
#